data_2063d67f14d80ee8b5875e908d5d780a
#
_entry.id   2063d67f14d80ee8b5875e908d5d780a
#
_cell.length_a   1.000
_cell.length_b   1.000
_cell.length_c   1.000
_cell.angle_alpha   90.00
_cell.angle_beta   90.00
_cell.angle_gamma   90.00
#
_symmetry.space_group_name_H-M   'P 1'
#
loop_
_entity.id
_entity.type
_entity.pdbx_description
1 polymer ?
#
loop_
_entity_poly.entity_id
_entity_poly.type
_entity_poly.pdbx_seq_one_letter_code
_entity_poly.pdbx_strand_id
1 'polypeptide(L)'
;MIIKNITIENFQSYYESQTMEFSKGLNLIIGNGGKGKSKLFNAFYWVLFGKIYITGIGWCTTDNLPQSAKFAMQRYEFINKRALFNAQINDKIRASVQIEIEDDKGNDYIIERSVSALRLEGEEWDSNDAWQVGGNMLKVSFDSTTGTKVLNDLLAEDKINELFPDGIRTVSYTHLTLP
;
A
#
# COMPACT_ATOMS: atom_id res chain seq x y z
N MET A 1 -18.04 -2.00 -10.59
CA MET A 1 -16.83 -1.28 -10.13
C MET A 1 -15.63 -1.66 -10.99
N ILE A 2 -14.79 -0.71 -11.39
CA ILE A 2 -13.63 -0.88 -12.27
C ILE A 2 -12.43 -0.21 -11.62
N ILE A 3 -11.30 -0.91 -11.54
CA ILE A 3 -10.02 -0.32 -11.16
C ILE A 3 -9.39 0.23 -12.44
N LYS A 4 -9.11 1.55 -12.48
CA LYS A 4 -8.50 2.22 -13.64
C LYS A 4 -6.98 2.12 -13.61
N ASN A 5 -6.37 2.40 -12.47
CA ASN A 5 -4.93 2.30 -12.28
C ASN A 5 -4.56 2.04 -10.82
N ILE A 6 -3.29 1.67 -10.63
CA ILE A 6 -2.63 1.65 -9.34
C ILE A 6 -1.28 2.35 -9.46
N THR A 7 -1.01 3.29 -8.57
CA THR A 7 0.29 3.93 -8.42
C THR A 7 0.92 3.50 -7.11
N ILE A 8 2.15 2.99 -7.19
CA ILE A 8 2.91 2.46 -6.06
C ILE A 8 4.22 3.23 -5.95
N GLU A 9 4.47 3.84 -4.80
CA GLU A 9 5.68 4.62 -4.53
C GLU A 9 6.43 4.05 -3.33
N ASN A 10 7.70 3.69 -3.52
CA ASN A 10 8.61 3.21 -2.46
C ASN A 10 8.00 2.15 -1.53
N PHE A 11 7.11 1.32 -2.05
CA PHE A 11 6.41 0.30 -1.29
C PHE A 11 6.97 -1.09 -1.61
N GLN A 12 7.44 -1.80 -0.60
CA GLN A 12 8.02 -3.15 -0.70
C GLN A 12 9.10 -3.26 -1.79
N SER A 13 8.88 -4.02 -2.86
CA SER A 13 9.85 -4.16 -3.97
C SER A 13 9.77 -3.04 -5.02
N TYR A 14 8.79 -2.15 -4.93
CA TYR A 14 8.63 -1.02 -5.83
C TYR A 14 9.45 0.17 -5.34
N TYR A 15 10.46 0.55 -6.11
CA TYR A 15 11.32 1.71 -5.86
C TYR A 15 10.88 2.88 -6.74
N GLU A 16 10.82 4.09 -6.14
CA GLU A 16 10.24 5.29 -6.76
C GLU A 16 8.75 5.08 -7.10
N SER A 17 8.18 5.98 -7.90
CA SER A 17 6.77 5.90 -8.29
C SER A 17 6.59 5.09 -9.57
N GLN A 18 5.71 4.11 -9.54
CA GLN A 18 5.36 3.27 -10.68
C GLN A 18 3.84 3.18 -10.80
N THR A 19 3.31 3.47 -11.99
CA THR A 19 1.88 3.39 -12.27
C THR A 19 1.60 2.24 -13.24
N MET A 20 0.55 1.47 -12.93
CA MET A 20 0.02 0.42 -13.81
C MET A 20 -1.43 0.74 -14.13
N GLU A 21 -1.76 0.78 -15.42
CA GLU A 21 -3.12 0.98 -15.91
C GLU A 21 -3.81 -0.36 -16.16
N PHE A 22 -5.12 -0.40 -15.92
CA PHE A 22 -5.95 -1.58 -16.15
C PHE A 22 -7.05 -1.27 -17.16
N SER A 23 -7.30 -2.23 -18.04
CA SER A 23 -8.42 -2.20 -18.96
C SER A 23 -9.66 -2.85 -18.36
N LYS A 24 -10.85 -2.55 -18.91
CA LYS A 24 -12.06 -3.28 -18.55
C LYS A 24 -11.92 -4.76 -18.88
N GLY A 25 -12.37 -5.62 -17.98
CA GLY A 25 -12.36 -7.08 -18.15
C GLY A 25 -11.11 -7.74 -17.55
N LEU A 26 -10.55 -8.74 -18.24
CA LEU A 26 -9.44 -9.54 -17.75
C LEU A 26 -8.09 -8.81 -17.95
N ASN A 27 -7.38 -8.59 -16.87
CA ASN A 27 -6.00 -8.08 -16.87
C ASN A 27 -5.05 -9.20 -16.43
N LEU A 28 -4.10 -9.58 -17.28
CA LEU A 28 -3.15 -10.64 -17.01
C LEU A 28 -1.78 -10.06 -16.66
N ILE A 29 -1.31 -10.32 -15.42
CA ILE A 29 0.00 -9.86 -14.93
C ILE A 29 0.99 -11.00 -15.05
N ILE A 30 1.91 -10.87 -16.02
CA ILE A 30 2.93 -11.88 -16.32
C ILE A 30 4.30 -11.37 -15.87
N GLY A 31 5.13 -12.26 -15.38
CA GLY A 31 6.51 -11.95 -15.00
C GLY A 31 7.20 -13.15 -14.34
N ASN A 32 8.51 -13.18 -14.40
CA ASN A 32 9.33 -14.23 -13.78
C ASN A 32 9.17 -14.26 -12.26
N GLY A 33 9.54 -15.38 -11.62
CA GLY A 33 9.58 -15.50 -10.17
C GLY A 33 10.41 -14.39 -9.51
N GLY A 34 10.02 -13.92 -8.34
CA GLY A 34 10.75 -12.88 -7.60
C GLY A 34 10.64 -11.44 -8.14
N LYS A 35 9.91 -11.18 -9.23
CA LYS A 35 9.79 -9.86 -9.87
C LYS A 35 8.64 -8.98 -9.32
N GLY A 36 8.21 -9.21 -8.09
CA GLY A 36 7.28 -8.30 -7.40
C GLY A 36 5.78 -8.57 -7.59
N LYS A 37 5.36 -9.60 -8.35
CA LYS A 37 3.93 -9.92 -8.56
C LYS A 37 3.14 -10.06 -7.25
N SER A 38 3.67 -10.83 -6.30
CA SER A 38 3.03 -11.00 -4.98
C SER A 38 2.99 -9.70 -4.17
N LYS A 39 3.93 -8.78 -4.41
CA LYS A 39 3.96 -7.48 -3.77
C LYS A 39 2.92 -6.51 -4.36
N LEU A 40 2.52 -6.73 -5.61
CA LEU A 40 1.37 -6.02 -6.18
C LEU A 40 0.06 -6.39 -5.46
N PHE A 41 -0.15 -7.68 -5.14
CA PHE A 41 -1.28 -8.08 -4.30
C PHE A 41 -1.25 -7.41 -2.94
N ASN A 42 -0.09 -7.37 -2.29
CA ASN A 42 0.07 -6.64 -1.03
C ASN A 42 -0.29 -5.16 -1.18
N ALA A 43 0.06 -4.52 -2.30
CA ALA A 43 -0.30 -3.12 -2.54
C ALA A 43 -1.82 -2.92 -2.58
N PHE A 44 -2.57 -3.77 -3.31
CA PHE A 44 -4.04 -3.73 -3.32
C PHE A 44 -4.64 -3.98 -1.94
N TYR A 45 -4.17 -5.02 -1.23
CA TYR A 45 -4.68 -5.32 0.12
C TYR A 45 -4.35 -4.22 1.12
N TRP A 46 -3.17 -3.63 1.00
CA TRP A 46 -2.78 -2.55 1.91
C TRP A 46 -3.60 -1.30 1.69
N VAL A 47 -3.76 -0.83 0.45
CA VAL A 47 -4.51 0.41 0.19
C VAL A 47 -5.97 0.28 0.58
N LEU A 48 -6.60 -0.89 0.34
CA LEU A 48 -8.02 -1.11 0.62
C LEU A 48 -8.29 -1.49 2.08
N PHE A 49 -7.46 -2.36 2.67
CA PHE A 49 -7.78 -3.01 3.95
C PHE A 49 -6.71 -2.80 5.04
N GLY A 50 -5.66 -2.02 4.77
CA GLY A 50 -4.57 -1.78 5.71
C GLY A 50 -3.78 -3.05 6.07
N LYS A 51 -3.81 -4.09 5.24
CA LYS A 51 -3.20 -5.39 5.49
C LYS A 51 -2.15 -5.75 4.45
N ILE A 52 -1.06 -6.39 4.89
CA ILE A 52 -0.06 -7.00 4.02
C ILE A 52 0.17 -8.45 4.43
N TYR A 53 0.59 -9.27 3.47
CA TYR A 53 1.06 -10.62 3.73
C TYR A 53 2.58 -10.62 3.87
N ILE A 54 3.06 -11.10 5.03
CA ILE A 54 4.48 -11.27 5.33
C ILE A 54 4.80 -12.76 5.34
N THR A 55 5.74 -13.18 4.51
CA THR A 55 6.17 -14.58 4.43
C THR A 55 6.67 -15.08 5.78
N GLY A 56 6.13 -16.19 6.25
CA GLY A 56 6.48 -16.78 7.56
C GLY A 56 5.74 -16.19 8.77
N ILE A 57 4.95 -15.10 8.58
CA ILE A 57 4.15 -14.47 9.63
C ILE A 57 2.66 -14.54 9.30
N GLY A 58 2.29 -14.31 8.02
CA GLY A 58 0.92 -14.26 7.56
C GLY A 58 0.41 -12.83 7.32
N TRP A 59 -0.90 -12.63 7.39
CA TRP A 59 -1.54 -11.32 7.24
C TRP A 59 -1.34 -10.46 8.48
N CYS A 60 -0.79 -9.26 8.28
CA CYS A 60 -0.56 -8.27 9.31
C CYS A 60 -1.26 -6.96 8.96
N THR A 61 -1.82 -6.27 9.96
CA THR A 61 -2.23 -4.87 9.82
C THR A 61 -1.04 -3.97 10.15
N THR A 62 -1.02 -2.77 9.58
CA THR A 62 0.03 -1.77 9.87
C THR A 62 0.04 -1.33 11.32
N ASP A 63 -1.13 -1.32 11.97
CA ASP A 63 -1.28 -0.83 13.35
C ASP A 63 -0.93 -1.89 14.40
N ASN A 64 -0.90 -3.17 14.03
CA ASN A 64 -0.65 -4.31 14.91
C ASN A 64 0.66 -5.05 14.61
N LEU A 65 1.64 -4.38 14.03
CA LEU A 65 2.97 -4.96 13.87
C LEU A 65 3.60 -5.13 15.26
N PRO A 66 4.06 -6.35 15.62
CA PRO A 66 4.62 -6.58 16.94
C PRO A 66 5.82 -5.67 17.18
N GLN A 67 5.81 -4.94 18.29
CA GLN A 67 6.90 -4.04 18.73
C GLN A 67 8.21 -4.77 19.10
N SER A 68 8.27 -6.09 18.93
CA SER A 68 9.44 -6.89 19.24
C SER A 68 10.61 -6.62 18.27
N ALA A 69 11.80 -7.11 18.59
CA ALA A 69 13.12 -6.98 17.92
C ALA A 69 13.16 -7.15 16.39
N LYS A 70 12.04 -7.26 15.73
CA LYS A 70 11.85 -7.38 14.27
C LYS A 70 11.51 -6.06 13.59
N PHE A 71 11.67 -4.93 14.26
CA PHE A 71 11.28 -3.62 13.75
C PHE A 71 11.99 -3.25 12.42
N ALA A 72 13.23 -3.67 12.24
CA ALA A 72 13.94 -3.52 10.96
C ALA A 72 13.29 -4.31 9.82
N MET A 73 12.84 -5.54 10.09
CA MET A 73 12.11 -6.34 9.10
C MET A 73 10.77 -5.68 8.74
N GLN A 74 10.08 -5.08 9.70
CA GLN A 74 8.80 -4.41 9.47
C GLN A 74 8.93 -3.20 8.55
N ARG A 75 9.99 -2.40 8.67
CA ARG A 75 10.28 -1.31 7.75
C ARG A 75 10.52 -1.78 6.33
N TYR A 76 11.30 -2.84 6.16
CA TYR A 76 11.57 -3.43 4.85
C TYR A 76 10.34 -4.13 4.25
N GLU A 77 9.36 -4.49 5.06
CA GLU A 77 8.11 -5.04 4.56
C GLU A 77 7.16 -3.98 3.99
N PHE A 78 7.24 -2.73 4.45
CA PHE A 78 6.42 -1.62 3.95
C PHE A 78 7.20 -0.69 3.01
N ILE A 79 8.32 -0.15 3.48
CA ILE A 79 9.09 0.86 2.76
C ILE A 79 10.20 0.16 1.97
N ASN A 80 10.37 0.57 0.74
CA ASN A 80 11.37 0.01 -0.15
C ASN A 80 12.78 0.17 0.45
N LYS A 81 13.52 -0.96 0.53
CA LYS A 81 14.86 -1.01 1.10
C LYS A 81 15.84 -0.06 0.41
N ARG A 82 15.75 0.08 -0.92
CA ARG A 82 16.63 0.98 -1.68
C ARG A 82 16.32 2.45 -1.39
N ALA A 83 15.05 2.79 -1.19
CA ALA A 83 14.66 4.13 -0.78
C ALA A 83 15.25 4.49 0.59
N LEU A 84 15.20 3.55 1.56
CA LEU A 84 15.81 3.73 2.87
C LEU A 84 17.34 3.84 2.78
N PHE A 85 17.99 2.99 1.97
CA PHE A 85 19.45 3.01 1.79
C PHE A 85 19.95 4.33 1.21
N ASN A 86 19.22 4.92 0.25
CA ASN A 86 19.61 6.15 -0.42
C ASN A 86 19.28 7.42 0.39
N ALA A 87 18.51 7.31 1.47
CA ALA A 87 18.10 8.46 2.26
C ALA A 87 19.26 9.08 3.05
N GLN A 88 19.35 10.39 3.02
CA GLN A 88 20.26 11.17 3.85
C GLN A 88 19.65 11.46 5.22
N ILE A 89 20.47 11.90 6.16
CA ILE A 89 20.00 12.37 7.48
C ILE A 89 18.99 13.50 7.27
N ASN A 90 17.88 13.45 8.02
CA ASN A 90 16.72 14.33 7.92
C ASN A 90 15.85 14.16 6.68
N ASP A 91 16.15 13.22 5.78
CA ASP A 91 15.24 12.89 4.69
C ASP A 91 13.98 12.17 5.23
N LYS A 92 12.84 12.56 4.68
CA LYS A 92 11.56 11.89 4.91
C LYS A 92 11.19 11.04 3.71
N ILE A 93 11.29 9.74 3.87
CA ILE A 93 10.88 8.78 2.85
C ILE A 93 9.39 8.48 3.03
N ARG A 94 8.64 8.58 1.94
CA ARG A 94 7.23 8.20 1.88
C ARG A 94 7.08 6.91 1.08
N ALA A 95 6.34 5.96 1.62
CA ALA A 95 5.81 4.84 0.87
C ALA A 95 4.30 5.03 0.72
N SER A 96 3.78 4.89 -0.49
CA SER A 96 2.35 5.05 -0.75
C SER A 96 1.85 4.08 -1.80
N VAL A 97 0.56 3.76 -1.69
CA VAL A 97 -0.21 3.07 -2.72
C VAL A 97 -1.49 3.86 -2.94
N GLN A 98 -1.75 4.19 -4.20
CA GLN A 98 -2.95 4.86 -4.65
C GLN A 98 -3.64 4.00 -5.70
N ILE A 99 -4.97 3.87 -5.62
CA ILE A 99 -5.79 3.29 -6.68
C ILE A 99 -6.84 4.30 -7.13
N GLU A 100 -7.10 4.30 -8.42
CA GLU A 100 -8.23 5.01 -9.02
C GLU A 100 -9.27 3.99 -9.45
N ILE A 101 -10.50 4.19 -8.99
CA ILE A 101 -11.62 3.30 -9.27
C ILE A 101 -12.83 4.09 -9.78
N GLU A 102 -13.65 3.43 -10.58
CA GLU A 102 -14.95 3.91 -11.03
C GLU A 102 -16.04 2.99 -10.47
N ASP A 103 -17.06 3.53 -9.81
CA ASP A 103 -18.21 2.77 -9.33
C ASP A 103 -19.18 2.41 -10.47
N ASP A 104 -20.22 1.65 -10.16
CA ASP A 104 -21.22 1.22 -11.15
C ASP A 104 -22.13 2.37 -11.63
N LYS A 105 -22.03 3.55 -11.01
CA LYS A 105 -22.74 4.78 -11.39
C LYS A 105 -21.87 5.72 -12.21
N GLY A 106 -20.59 5.38 -12.44
CA GLY A 106 -19.63 6.19 -13.17
C GLY A 106 -18.95 7.28 -12.33
N ASN A 107 -18.99 7.19 -11.00
CA ASN A 107 -18.27 8.12 -10.14
C ASN A 107 -16.83 7.63 -9.92
N ASP A 108 -15.90 8.56 -10.00
CA ASP A 108 -14.48 8.29 -9.78
C ASP A 108 -14.09 8.52 -8.32
N TYR A 109 -13.25 7.62 -7.82
CA TYR A 109 -12.67 7.68 -6.48
C TYR A 109 -11.17 7.44 -6.55
N ILE A 110 -10.41 8.22 -5.80
CA ILE A 110 -8.99 8.00 -5.56
C ILE A 110 -8.82 7.58 -4.10
N ILE A 111 -8.32 6.38 -3.88
CA ILE A 111 -8.04 5.83 -2.55
C ILE A 111 -6.53 5.75 -2.41
N GLU A 112 -5.98 6.37 -1.38
CA GLU A 112 -4.56 6.41 -1.11
C GLU A 112 -4.27 6.02 0.33
N ARG A 113 -3.30 5.12 0.53
CA ARG A 113 -2.72 4.81 1.84
C ARG A 113 -1.23 5.08 1.80
N SER A 114 -0.71 5.72 2.85
CA SER A 114 0.71 6.05 2.93
C SER A 114 1.26 5.94 4.35
N VAL A 115 2.57 5.70 4.42
CA VAL A 115 3.38 5.73 5.63
C VAL A 115 4.67 6.48 5.34
N SER A 116 5.28 7.10 6.33
CA SER A 116 6.55 7.81 6.15
C SER A 116 7.55 7.43 7.22
N ALA A 117 8.84 7.51 6.88
CA ALA A 117 9.94 7.34 7.81
C ALA A 117 10.92 8.52 7.67
N LEU A 118 11.27 9.13 8.79
CA LEU A 118 12.27 10.18 8.88
C LEU A 118 13.62 9.55 9.25
N ARG A 119 14.67 9.84 8.48
CA ARG A 119 16.04 9.43 8.77
C ARG A 119 16.60 10.25 9.93
N LEU A 120 17.02 9.58 11.01
CA LEU A 120 17.62 10.22 12.19
C LEU A 120 19.15 10.20 12.10
N GLU A 121 19.81 11.05 12.89
CA GLU A 121 21.26 11.06 13.06
C GLU A 121 21.74 9.90 13.94
N GLY A 122 23.00 9.55 13.79
CA GLY A 122 23.76 8.74 14.74
C GLY A 122 23.83 7.26 14.43
N GLU A 123 22.97 6.71 13.59
CA GLU A 123 22.90 5.27 13.34
C GLU A 123 23.03 4.93 11.85
N GLU A 124 23.52 3.74 11.57
CA GLU A 124 23.52 3.19 10.21
C GLU A 124 22.08 3.04 9.69
N TRP A 125 21.91 3.20 8.38
CA TRP A 125 20.57 3.21 7.76
C TRP A 125 19.72 1.95 8.02
N ASP A 126 20.36 0.83 8.33
CA ASP A 126 19.72 -0.45 8.61
C ASP A 126 19.45 -0.69 10.10
N SER A 127 19.89 0.24 10.98
CA SER A 127 19.54 0.24 12.40
C SER A 127 18.08 0.63 12.63
N ASN A 128 17.49 0.07 13.67
CA ASN A 128 16.15 0.42 14.13
C ASN A 128 16.04 1.89 14.57
N ASP A 129 17.07 2.35 15.26
CA ASP A 129 17.11 3.69 15.87
C ASP A 129 17.42 4.78 14.83
N ALA A 130 17.74 4.36 13.61
CA ALA A 130 17.99 5.25 12.49
C ALA A 130 16.73 5.93 11.91
N TRP A 131 15.53 5.50 12.33
CA TRP A 131 14.30 5.92 11.70
C TRP A 131 13.18 6.21 12.69
N GLN A 132 12.53 7.35 12.50
CA GLN A 132 11.22 7.63 13.09
C GLN A 132 10.13 7.34 12.07
N VAL A 133 9.39 6.25 12.29
CA VAL A 133 8.28 5.86 11.41
C VAL A 133 7.01 6.56 11.87
N GLY A 134 6.35 7.27 10.96
CA GLY A 134 5.05 7.89 11.18
C GLY A 134 3.90 6.90 11.09
N GLY A 135 2.72 7.32 11.52
CA GLY A 135 1.49 6.55 11.41
C GLY A 135 1.03 6.37 9.97
N ASN A 136 0.14 5.40 9.75
CA ASN A 136 -0.58 5.26 8.50
C ASN A 136 -1.53 6.41 8.29
N MET A 137 -1.60 6.87 7.05
CA MET A 137 -2.59 7.83 6.59
C MET A 137 -3.44 7.18 5.51
N LEU A 138 -4.75 7.24 5.66
CA LEU A 138 -5.71 6.80 4.65
C LEU A 138 -6.50 7.99 4.15
N LYS A 139 -6.67 8.09 2.83
CA LYS A 139 -7.37 9.18 2.17
C LYS A 139 -8.26 8.64 1.05
N VAL A 140 -9.48 9.13 0.98
CA VAL A 140 -10.40 8.90 -0.15
C VAL A 140 -10.82 10.25 -0.71
N SER A 141 -10.60 10.46 -1.99
CA SER A 141 -10.99 11.67 -2.72
C SER A 141 -11.98 11.32 -3.82
N PHE A 142 -13.00 12.14 -4.02
CA PHE A 142 -14.00 11.98 -5.09
C PHE A 142 -14.69 13.32 -5.38
N ASP A 143 -15.18 13.46 -6.58
CA ASP A 143 -15.95 14.64 -6.95
C ASP A 143 -17.41 14.54 -6.47
N SER A 144 -17.92 15.64 -5.99
CA SER A 144 -19.31 15.81 -5.57
C SER A 144 -19.90 17.04 -6.24
N THR A 145 -21.22 17.22 -6.14
CA THR A 145 -21.93 18.40 -6.67
C THR A 145 -21.40 19.74 -6.12
N THR A 146 -20.68 19.70 -4.99
CA THR A 146 -20.11 20.88 -4.31
C THR A 146 -18.60 21.01 -4.49
N GLY A 147 -17.97 20.18 -5.36
CA GLY A 147 -16.54 20.14 -5.60
C GLY A 147 -15.90 18.84 -5.10
N THR A 148 -14.58 18.75 -5.19
CA THR A 148 -13.83 17.57 -4.73
C THR A 148 -13.90 17.43 -3.22
N LYS A 149 -14.41 16.29 -2.73
CA LYS A 149 -14.40 15.91 -1.32
C LYS A 149 -13.20 15.05 -1.01
N VAL A 150 -12.64 15.25 0.18
CA VAL A 150 -11.55 14.47 0.73
C VAL A 150 -11.94 13.96 2.11
N LEU A 151 -11.92 12.64 2.28
CA LEU A 151 -12.12 11.95 3.55
C LEU A 151 -10.79 11.39 4.04
N ASN A 152 -10.55 11.43 5.34
CA ASN A 152 -9.34 10.91 5.95
C ASN A 152 -9.67 9.87 7.02
N ASP A 153 -8.77 8.93 7.22
CA ASP A 153 -8.74 7.91 8.28
C ASP A 153 -10.10 7.19 8.46
N LEU A 154 -10.78 7.34 9.57
CA LEU A 154 -12.06 6.65 9.86
C LEU A 154 -13.13 6.92 8.81
N LEU A 155 -13.29 8.17 8.38
CA LEU A 155 -14.27 8.52 7.33
C LEU A 155 -13.90 7.93 5.98
N ALA A 156 -12.61 7.81 5.69
CA ALA A 156 -12.12 7.15 4.50
C ALA A 156 -12.35 5.63 4.57
N GLU A 157 -12.15 5.00 5.75
CA GLU A 157 -12.47 3.58 5.97
C GLU A 157 -13.95 3.29 5.80
N ASP A 158 -14.84 4.12 6.36
CA ASP A 158 -16.28 3.99 6.17
C ASP A 158 -16.66 4.07 4.69
N LYS A 159 -16.02 4.97 3.94
CA LYS A 159 -16.25 5.08 2.50
C LYS A 159 -15.73 3.86 1.72
N ILE A 160 -14.60 3.31 2.10
CA ILE A 160 -14.10 2.05 1.51
C ILE A 160 -15.05 0.89 1.83
N ASN A 161 -15.59 0.83 3.05
CA ASN A 161 -16.55 -0.18 3.44
C ASN A 161 -17.86 -0.09 2.64
N GLU A 162 -18.29 1.12 2.32
CA GLU A 162 -19.44 1.36 1.43
C GLU A 162 -19.16 0.89 -0.01
N LEU A 163 -17.97 1.22 -0.54
CA LEU A 163 -17.57 0.87 -1.91
C LEU A 163 -17.27 -0.63 -2.06
N PHE A 164 -16.69 -1.26 -1.03
CA PHE A 164 -16.29 -2.66 -1.00
C PHE A 164 -16.94 -3.40 0.18
N PRO A 165 -18.23 -3.71 0.12
CA PRO A 165 -18.90 -4.46 1.18
C PRO A 165 -18.28 -5.85 1.39
N ASP A 166 -18.41 -6.42 2.58
CA ASP A 166 -17.71 -7.63 3.07
C ASP A 166 -17.75 -8.84 2.12
N GLY A 167 -18.79 -8.99 1.30
CA GLY A 167 -18.88 -10.05 0.30
C GLY A 167 -17.84 -9.97 -0.83
N ILE A 168 -17.26 -8.80 -1.07
CA ILE A 168 -16.22 -8.57 -2.09
C ILE A 168 -14.81 -8.71 -1.48
N ARG A 169 -14.69 -8.63 -0.15
CA ARG A 169 -13.42 -8.73 0.58
C ARG A 169 -12.83 -10.14 0.63
N THR A 170 -13.61 -11.16 0.35
CA THR A 170 -13.16 -12.55 0.23
C THR A 170 -12.71 -12.86 -1.19
N VAL A 171 -11.68 -12.20 -1.69
CA VAL A 171 -10.94 -12.72 -2.84
C VAL A 171 -10.10 -13.89 -2.31
N SER A 172 -10.56 -15.11 -2.62
CA SER A 172 -9.81 -16.34 -2.35
C SER A 172 -8.44 -16.25 -3.00
N TYR A 173 -7.40 -16.17 -2.18
CA TYR A 173 -6.04 -16.40 -2.65
C TYR A 173 -5.86 -17.91 -2.86
N THR A 174 -6.20 -18.39 -4.04
CA THR A 174 -5.76 -19.71 -4.47
C THR A 174 -4.31 -19.61 -4.90
N HIS A 175 -3.39 -20.18 -4.13
CA HIS A 175 -2.04 -20.46 -4.57
C HIS A 175 -2.11 -21.36 -5.81
N LEU A 176 -1.96 -20.77 -6.99
CA LEU A 176 -1.52 -21.51 -8.15
C LEU A 176 -0.03 -21.78 -7.99
N THR A 177 0.33 -22.83 -7.27
CA THR A 177 1.61 -23.49 -7.45
C THR A 177 1.56 -24.15 -8.82
N LEU A 178 2.11 -23.47 -9.82
CA LEU A 178 2.47 -24.15 -11.07
C LEU A 178 3.64 -25.09 -10.77
N PRO A 179 3.63 -26.29 -11.35
CA PRO A 179 4.69 -27.29 -11.18
C PRO A 179 6.03 -26.81 -11.66
#